data_1dc643a98ba4b40ea2844327495bf45a
#
_entry.id   1dc643a98ba4b40ea2844327495bf45a
#
_cell.length_a   1.000
_cell.length_b   1.000
_cell.length_c   1.000
_cell.angle_alpha   90.00
_cell.angle_beta   90.00
_cell.angle_gamma   90.00
#
_symmetry.space_group_name_H-M   'P 1'
#
loop_
_entity.id
_entity.type
_entity.pdbx_description
1 polymer ?
#
loop_
_entity_poly.entity_id
_entity_poly.type
_entity_poly.pdbx_seq_one_letter_code
_entity_poly.pdbx_strand_id
1 'polypeptide(L)'
;MIDTITCSIDDVEVDCGTWKPVDERDKFIEAIKERAYRKGKYILSSGRESNHYVNLKPVTLTGDALLYISWCILECIEEDSKAVAGLTLGADPLVSGVTIAAALDDRKVDALIVRKEPKGHGTAAWIEGSLPEKGSRVTVLEDVVTTGGSSIKAVEKLRDAGYVVERVVTIVNRQEGTEADDAFDAVGVELISLFLLEEFADENE
;
A
#
# COMPACT_ATOMS: atom_id res chain seq x y z
N MET A 1 12.37 20.86 7.85
CA MET A 1 11.86 20.45 9.19
C MET A 1 10.64 21.31 9.44
N ILE A 2 9.44 20.74 9.32
CA ILE A 2 8.22 21.45 9.72
C ILE A 2 8.15 21.32 11.23
N ASP A 3 8.49 22.40 11.94
CA ASP A 3 8.49 22.38 13.41
C ASP A 3 7.07 22.39 13.99
N THR A 4 6.09 22.89 13.22
CA THR A 4 4.68 22.93 13.65
C THR A 4 3.79 23.18 12.44
N ILE A 5 2.74 22.36 12.25
CA ILE A 5 1.68 22.63 11.29
C ILE A 5 0.60 23.43 12.02
N THR A 6 0.42 24.68 11.65
CA THR A 6 -0.68 25.51 12.14
C THR A 6 -1.77 25.59 11.07
N CYS A 7 -2.99 25.22 11.43
CA CYS A 7 -4.17 25.47 10.60
C CYS A 7 -4.99 26.58 11.27
N SER A 8 -5.52 27.52 10.50
CA SER A 8 -6.49 28.47 11.03
C SER A 8 -7.90 28.08 10.55
N ILE A 9 -8.81 27.86 11.47
CA ILE A 9 -10.23 27.68 11.21
C ILE A 9 -10.95 28.74 12.03
N ASP A 10 -11.65 29.65 11.38
CA ASP A 10 -12.39 30.74 12.01
C ASP A 10 -11.56 31.56 13.03
N ASP A 11 -10.34 32.00 12.64
CA ASP A 11 -9.39 32.76 13.47
C ASP A 11 -8.84 32.03 14.71
N VAL A 12 -9.01 30.71 14.81
CA VAL A 12 -8.39 29.86 15.85
C VAL A 12 -7.15 29.19 15.24
N GLU A 13 -5.98 29.54 15.76
CA GLU A 13 -4.75 28.78 15.47
C GLU A 13 -4.81 27.43 16.18
N VAL A 14 -4.80 26.35 15.42
CA VAL A 14 -4.71 24.98 15.93
C VAL A 14 -3.28 24.49 15.67
N ASP A 15 -2.56 24.21 16.75
CA ASP A 15 -1.27 23.51 16.67
C ASP A 15 -1.55 22.02 16.38
N CYS A 16 -1.31 21.60 15.14
CA CYS A 16 -1.50 20.22 14.70
C CYS A 16 -0.31 19.31 15.07
N GLY A 17 0.76 19.87 15.66
CA GLY A 17 1.95 19.13 16.10
C GLY A 17 2.72 18.46 14.96
N THR A 18 3.95 18.06 15.24
CA THR A 18 4.69 17.11 14.40
C THR A 18 4.33 15.70 14.83
N TRP A 19 3.38 15.06 14.16
CA TRP A 19 3.05 13.68 14.45
C TRP A 19 3.95 12.74 13.64
N LYS A 20 4.87 12.03 14.31
CA LYS A 20 5.53 10.84 13.75
C LYS A 20 5.12 9.64 14.59
N PRO A 21 4.82 8.49 13.97
CA PRO A 21 4.48 7.29 14.72
C PRO A 21 5.65 6.90 15.61
N VAL A 22 5.44 6.95 16.91
CA VAL A 22 6.29 6.26 17.88
C VAL A 22 5.98 4.78 17.71
N ASP A 23 6.99 3.93 17.75
CA ASP A 23 6.95 2.48 17.55
C ASP A 23 5.61 1.81 17.95
N GLU A 24 4.68 1.76 16.99
CA GLU A 24 3.34 1.17 17.16
C GLU A 24 3.21 -0.18 16.45
N ARG A 25 4.36 -0.79 16.09
CA ARG A 25 4.41 -2.06 15.37
C ARG A 25 3.58 -3.15 16.05
N ASP A 26 3.76 -3.32 17.35
CA ASP A 26 3.06 -4.34 18.12
C ASP A 26 1.55 -4.11 18.15
N LYS A 27 1.11 -2.87 18.31
CA LYS A 27 -0.33 -2.52 18.24
C LYS A 27 -0.91 -2.79 16.86
N PHE A 28 -0.14 -2.56 15.79
CA PHE A 28 -0.59 -2.84 14.45
C PHE A 28 -0.71 -4.35 14.20
N ILE A 29 0.24 -5.16 14.70
CA ILE A 29 0.19 -6.62 14.67
C ILE A 29 -1.04 -7.13 15.45
N GLU A 30 -1.30 -6.61 16.65
CA GLU A 30 -2.49 -6.96 17.43
C GLU A 30 -3.78 -6.62 16.68
N ALA A 31 -3.86 -5.46 16.07
CA ALA A 31 -5.02 -5.07 15.25
C ALA A 31 -5.23 -6.00 14.04
N ILE A 32 -4.15 -6.49 13.42
CA ILE A 32 -4.22 -7.51 12.36
C ILE A 32 -4.78 -8.82 12.94
N LYS A 33 -4.23 -9.32 14.04
CA LYS A 33 -4.67 -10.56 14.70
C LYS A 33 -6.16 -10.53 15.02
N GLU A 34 -6.63 -9.46 15.62
CA GLU A 34 -8.01 -9.32 16.06
C GLU A 34 -9.01 -9.14 14.92
N ARG A 35 -8.70 -8.27 13.95
CA ARG A 35 -9.68 -7.75 12.98
C ARG A 35 -9.47 -8.25 11.55
N ALA A 36 -8.26 -8.61 11.17
CA ALA A 36 -7.89 -8.88 9.78
C ALA A 36 -7.49 -10.33 9.50
N TYR A 37 -7.01 -11.06 10.50
CA TYR A 37 -6.55 -12.44 10.37
C TYR A 37 -7.59 -13.45 10.86
N ARG A 38 -7.72 -14.57 10.15
CA ARG A 38 -8.55 -15.71 10.57
C ARG A 38 -7.86 -17.01 10.17
N LYS A 39 -7.78 -17.98 11.10
CA LYS A 39 -7.33 -19.35 10.85
C LYS A 39 -8.53 -20.22 10.46
N GLY A 40 -8.41 -21.06 9.44
CA GLY A 40 -9.49 -21.91 8.95
C GLY A 40 -9.26 -22.30 7.48
N LYS A 41 -10.12 -23.12 6.91
CA LYS A 41 -10.03 -23.51 5.51
C LYS A 41 -10.73 -22.48 4.63
N TYR A 42 -10.00 -21.86 3.73
CA TYR A 42 -10.48 -20.84 2.81
C TYR A 42 -10.06 -21.15 1.39
N ILE A 43 -10.88 -20.72 0.43
CA ILE A 43 -10.51 -20.65 -0.98
C ILE A 43 -10.20 -19.18 -1.28
N LEU A 44 -8.95 -18.92 -1.66
CA LEU A 44 -8.48 -17.58 -1.98
C LEU A 44 -9.01 -17.10 -3.34
N SER A 45 -8.88 -15.81 -3.62
CA SER A 45 -9.22 -15.23 -4.93
C SER A 45 -8.42 -15.84 -6.09
N SER A 46 -7.25 -16.42 -5.81
CA SER A 46 -6.45 -17.19 -6.75
C SER A 46 -7.02 -18.59 -7.05
N GLY A 47 -8.07 -19.03 -6.34
CA GLY A 47 -8.62 -20.39 -6.39
C GLY A 47 -7.88 -21.41 -5.53
N ARG A 48 -6.83 -21.02 -4.80
CA ARG A 48 -6.06 -21.91 -3.92
C ARG A 48 -6.74 -22.09 -2.58
N GLU A 49 -6.58 -23.29 -2.00
CA GLU A 49 -6.90 -23.55 -0.60
C GLU A 49 -5.80 -22.95 0.28
N SER A 50 -6.19 -22.36 1.40
CA SER A 50 -5.27 -21.88 2.43
C SER A 50 -5.90 -22.09 3.81
N ASN A 51 -5.07 -22.33 4.81
CA ASN A 51 -5.49 -22.39 6.22
C ASN A 51 -5.54 -21.01 6.88
N HIS A 52 -5.19 -19.97 6.13
CA HIS A 52 -5.09 -18.59 6.61
C HIS A 52 -5.87 -17.66 5.70
N TYR A 53 -6.64 -16.76 6.28
CA TYR A 53 -7.32 -15.68 5.58
C TYR A 53 -6.89 -14.36 6.16
N VAL A 54 -6.48 -13.43 5.29
CA VAL A 54 -6.09 -12.06 5.67
C VAL A 54 -6.91 -11.07 4.84
N ASN A 55 -7.59 -10.15 5.55
CA ASN A 55 -8.28 -9.02 4.95
C ASN A 55 -7.95 -7.78 5.78
N LEU A 56 -7.06 -6.95 5.29
CA LEU A 56 -6.56 -5.78 6.03
C LEU A 56 -7.53 -4.60 6.07
N LYS A 57 -8.58 -4.56 5.26
CA LYS A 57 -9.52 -3.43 5.20
C LYS A 57 -10.13 -3.02 6.55
N PRO A 58 -10.50 -3.96 7.46
CA PRO A 58 -10.95 -3.59 8.80
C PRO A 58 -9.91 -2.86 9.66
N VAL A 59 -8.64 -2.94 9.28
CA VAL A 59 -7.51 -2.25 9.93
C VAL A 59 -7.14 -1.00 9.14
N THR A 60 -6.84 -1.13 7.84
CA THR A 60 -6.38 -0.02 7.00
C THR A 60 -7.42 1.08 6.76
N LEU A 61 -8.68 0.84 7.12
CA LEU A 61 -9.75 1.85 7.09
C LEU A 61 -10.01 2.50 8.46
N THR A 62 -9.14 2.28 9.46
CA THR A 62 -9.14 3.05 10.73
C THR A 62 -8.06 4.12 10.68
N GLY A 63 -8.34 5.30 11.22
CA GLY A 63 -7.47 6.47 11.05
C GLY A 63 -6.08 6.29 11.65
N ASP A 64 -5.99 5.76 12.87
CA ASP A 64 -4.75 5.49 13.59
C ASP A 64 -3.87 4.45 12.88
N ALA A 65 -4.45 3.32 12.49
CA ALA A 65 -3.72 2.27 11.80
C ALA A 65 -3.31 2.70 10.37
N LEU A 66 -4.18 3.41 9.65
CA LEU A 66 -3.84 3.94 8.33
C LEU A 66 -2.70 4.95 8.42
N LEU A 67 -2.74 5.84 9.40
CA LEU A 67 -1.70 6.84 9.60
C LEU A 67 -0.35 6.17 9.88
N TYR A 68 -0.31 5.22 10.82
CA TYR A 68 0.90 4.45 11.13
C TYR A 68 1.47 3.76 9.89
N ILE A 69 0.64 2.96 9.20
CA ILE A 69 1.13 2.18 8.06
C ILE A 69 1.54 3.06 6.88
N SER A 70 0.91 4.23 6.71
CA SER A 70 1.27 5.18 5.67
C SER A 70 2.68 5.74 5.85
N TRP A 71 3.09 6.03 7.09
CA TRP A 71 4.46 6.42 7.40
C TRP A 71 5.45 5.28 7.15
N CYS A 72 5.13 4.06 7.58
CA CYS A 72 5.99 2.90 7.32
C CYS A 72 6.19 2.67 5.80
N ILE A 73 5.13 2.81 5.01
CA ILE A 73 5.22 2.70 3.55
C ILE A 73 6.05 3.85 2.96
N LEU A 74 5.86 5.09 3.46
CA LEU A 74 6.58 6.27 2.97
C LEU A 74 8.10 6.13 3.11
N GLU A 75 8.59 5.46 4.15
CA GLU A 75 10.01 5.16 4.35
C GLU A 75 10.53 4.09 3.35
N CYS A 76 9.64 3.33 2.73
CA CYS A 76 9.99 2.24 1.80
C CYS A 76 9.90 2.62 0.33
N ILE A 77 9.24 3.73 -0.03
CA ILE A 77 9.15 4.17 -1.42
C ILE A 77 10.45 4.85 -1.87
N GLU A 78 10.75 4.82 -3.16
CA GLU A 78 11.94 5.48 -3.70
C GLU A 78 11.86 7.00 -3.48
N GLU A 79 13.00 7.63 -3.18
CA GLU A 79 13.09 9.06 -2.88
C GLU A 79 12.61 9.94 -4.05
N ASP A 80 12.86 9.50 -5.28
CA ASP A 80 12.47 10.20 -6.52
C ASP A 80 11.08 9.80 -7.03
N SER A 81 10.35 8.94 -6.31
CA SER A 81 8.99 8.53 -6.67
C SER A 81 8.07 9.75 -6.72
N LYS A 82 7.35 9.93 -7.84
CA LYS A 82 6.43 11.07 -8.04
C LYS A 82 5.00 10.72 -7.66
N ALA A 83 4.69 9.44 -7.59
CA ALA A 83 3.39 8.96 -7.16
C ALA A 83 3.49 7.56 -6.54
N VAL A 84 2.50 7.24 -5.74
CA VAL A 84 2.18 5.86 -5.34
C VAL A 84 0.92 5.42 -6.06
N ALA A 85 0.85 4.15 -6.42
CA ALA A 85 -0.27 3.60 -7.16
C ALA A 85 -0.66 2.21 -6.63
N GLY A 86 -1.92 1.80 -6.81
CA GLY A 86 -2.29 0.44 -6.46
C GLY A 86 -3.61 0.00 -7.08
N LEU A 87 -3.81 -1.32 -7.14
CA LEU A 87 -5.03 -1.88 -7.71
C LEU A 87 -6.19 -1.74 -6.71
N THR A 88 -7.29 -1.15 -7.20
CA THR A 88 -8.51 -1.03 -6.37
C THR A 88 -9.01 -2.43 -5.96
N LEU A 89 -9.53 -2.64 -4.76
CA LEU A 89 -9.95 -1.73 -3.69
C LEU A 89 -8.95 -1.70 -2.50
N GLY A 90 -8.06 -2.72 -2.39
CA GLY A 90 -7.18 -2.92 -1.23
C GLY A 90 -6.17 -1.78 -1.05
N ALA A 91 -5.64 -1.28 -2.16
CA ALA A 91 -4.64 -0.22 -2.14
C ALA A 91 -5.24 1.21 -2.04
N ASP A 92 -6.54 1.41 -2.26
CA ASP A 92 -7.13 2.75 -2.29
C ASP A 92 -6.89 3.57 -1.00
N PRO A 93 -7.09 3.01 0.22
CA PRO A 93 -6.75 3.73 1.45
C PRO A 93 -5.25 3.99 1.58
N LEU A 94 -4.40 3.07 1.11
CA LEU A 94 -2.95 3.17 1.24
C LEU A 94 -2.38 4.31 0.40
N VAL A 95 -2.76 4.40 -0.89
CA VAL A 95 -2.29 5.48 -1.76
C VAL A 95 -2.72 6.85 -1.23
N SER A 96 -3.93 6.96 -0.69
CA SER A 96 -4.42 8.20 -0.08
C SER A 96 -3.67 8.55 1.21
N GLY A 97 -3.48 7.56 2.08
CA GLY A 97 -2.77 7.75 3.35
C GLY A 97 -1.30 8.12 3.16
N VAL A 98 -0.60 7.44 2.25
CA VAL A 98 0.82 7.74 1.93
C VAL A 98 0.98 9.13 1.31
N THR A 99 0.06 9.56 0.45
CA THR A 99 0.08 10.92 -0.11
C THR A 99 -0.06 11.98 0.97
N ILE A 100 -0.93 11.75 1.97
CA ILE A 100 -1.07 12.64 3.12
C ILE A 100 0.20 12.63 3.97
N ALA A 101 0.75 11.45 4.29
CA ALA A 101 1.99 11.33 5.06
C ALA A 101 3.17 12.03 4.34
N ALA A 102 3.27 11.86 3.02
CA ALA A 102 4.28 12.55 2.20
C ALA A 102 4.14 14.08 2.26
N ALA A 103 2.92 14.60 2.18
CA ALA A 103 2.67 16.04 2.28
C ALA A 103 3.05 16.60 3.67
N LEU A 104 2.85 15.81 4.73
CA LEU A 104 3.28 16.17 6.10
C LEU A 104 4.80 16.11 6.28
N ASP A 105 5.51 15.38 5.42
CA ASP A 105 6.98 15.26 5.39
C ASP A 105 7.63 16.14 4.30
N ASP A 106 6.92 17.15 3.79
CA ASP A 106 7.37 18.04 2.70
C ASP A 106 7.76 17.29 1.38
N ARG A 107 7.34 16.05 1.23
CA ARG A 107 7.54 15.27 0.01
C ARG A 107 6.33 15.41 -0.91
N LYS A 108 6.58 15.62 -2.18
CA LYS A 108 5.51 15.67 -3.19
C LYS A 108 5.34 14.32 -3.86
N VAL A 109 4.40 13.54 -3.36
CA VAL A 109 4.03 12.21 -3.88
C VAL A 109 2.52 12.19 -4.11
N ASP A 110 2.09 12.01 -5.36
CA ASP A 110 0.67 11.97 -5.72
C ASP A 110 0.09 10.55 -5.57
N ALA A 111 -1.24 10.43 -5.44
CA ALA A 111 -1.95 9.16 -5.39
C ALA A 111 -2.55 8.80 -6.76
N LEU A 112 -2.34 7.57 -7.20
CA LEU A 112 -2.95 6.98 -8.39
C LEU A 112 -3.72 5.72 -8.03
N ILE A 113 -4.94 5.56 -8.57
CA ILE A 113 -5.74 4.34 -8.42
C ILE A 113 -5.73 3.59 -9.73
N VAL A 114 -5.28 2.34 -9.70
CA VAL A 114 -5.33 1.43 -10.85
C VAL A 114 -6.62 0.64 -10.81
N ARG A 115 -7.44 0.77 -11.86
CA ARG A 115 -8.76 0.12 -11.97
C ARG A 115 -8.62 -1.35 -12.37
N LYS A 116 -9.55 -2.19 -11.92
CA LYS A 116 -9.68 -3.59 -12.39
C LYS A 116 -10.21 -3.66 -13.83
N GLU A 117 -11.09 -2.72 -14.19
CA GLU A 117 -11.70 -2.61 -15.50
C GLU A 117 -11.52 -1.21 -16.08
N PRO A 118 -11.37 -1.06 -17.39
CA PRO A 118 -11.16 0.24 -18.00
C PRO A 118 -12.44 1.10 -17.90
N LYS A 119 -12.26 2.40 -17.79
CA LYS A 119 -13.35 3.36 -17.99
C LYS A 119 -13.71 3.35 -19.48
N GLY A 120 -14.99 3.28 -19.83
CA GLY A 120 -15.46 2.99 -21.18
C GLY A 120 -14.97 3.89 -22.32
N HIS A 121 -14.30 5.01 -22.08
CA HIS A 121 -13.80 5.94 -23.10
C HIS A 121 -12.54 6.67 -22.62
N GLY A 122 -11.46 6.67 -23.44
CA GLY A 122 -10.25 7.46 -23.29
C GLY A 122 -8.96 6.67 -23.03
N THR A 123 -7.80 7.30 -23.30
CA THR A 123 -6.46 6.68 -23.20
C THR A 123 -5.99 6.47 -21.76
N ALA A 124 -6.58 7.16 -20.76
CA ALA A 124 -6.31 6.96 -19.33
C ALA A 124 -7.36 6.04 -18.69
N ALA A 125 -7.85 5.03 -19.40
CA ALA A 125 -8.98 4.20 -19.00
C ALA A 125 -8.72 3.37 -17.73
N TRP A 126 -7.45 3.15 -17.36
CA TRP A 126 -7.05 2.27 -16.29
C TRP A 126 -6.56 2.97 -15.01
N ILE A 127 -6.20 4.26 -15.10
CA ILE A 127 -5.55 4.97 -14.00
C ILE A 127 -6.34 6.24 -13.69
N GLU A 128 -6.68 6.44 -12.44
CA GLU A 128 -7.32 7.65 -11.91
C GLU A 128 -6.31 8.42 -11.03
N GLY A 129 -6.41 9.73 -11.02
CA GLY A 129 -5.57 10.64 -10.22
C GLY A 129 -4.90 11.71 -11.05
N SER A 130 -4.00 12.48 -10.41
CA SER A 130 -3.14 13.47 -11.06
C SER A 130 -1.96 12.76 -11.70
N LEU A 131 -2.03 12.54 -13.02
CA LEU A 131 -1.01 11.77 -13.73
C LEU A 131 0.30 12.56 -13.83
N PRO A 132 1.42 12.07 -13.29
CA PRO A 132 2.72 12.71 -13.45
C PRO A 132 3.21 12.62 -14.90
N GLU A 133 4.29 13.31 -15.21
CA GLU A 133 4.93 13.26 -16.54
C GLU A 133 5.35 11.82 -16.87
N LYS A 134 5.24 11.44 -18.15
CA LYS A 134 5.74 10.15 -18.62
C LYS A 134 7.23 9.99 -18.32
N GLY A 135 7.64 8.79 -17.94
CA GLY A 135 8.98 8.51 -17.47
C GLY A 135 9.17 8.76 -15.97
N SER A 136 8.16 9.31 -15.27
CA SER A 136 8.23 9.44 -13.81
C SER A 136 8.22 8.07 -13.14
N ARG A 137 8.93 7.97 -12.01
CA ARG A 137 8.91 6.79 -11.14
C ARG A 137 7.62 6.76 -10.32
N VAL A 138 7.03 5.57 -10.24
CA VAL A 138 5.82 5.28 -9.46
C VAL A 138 6.03 4.00 -8.67
N THR A 139 5.84 4.06 -7.35
CA THR A 139 5.87 2.87 -6.48
C THR A 139 4.48 2.26 -6.39
N VAL A 140 4.37 0.94 -6.55
CA VAL A 140 3.08 0.24 -6.41
C VAL A 140 2.88 -0.20 -4.96
N LEU A 141 1.66 -0.02 -4.46
CA LEU A 141 1.24 -0.43 -3.11
C LEU A 141 0.23 -1.57 -3.20
N GLU A 142 0.32 -2.51 -2.26
CA GLU A 142 -0.63 -3.61 -2.11
C GLU A 142 -0.94 -3.83 -0.63
N ASP A 143 -2.16 -4.21 -0.28
CA ASP A 143 -2.51 -4.58 1.09
C ASP A 143 -1.94 -5.97 1.43
N VAL A 144 -2.19 -6.98 0.61
CA VAL A 144 -1.76 -8.36 0.85
C VAL A 144 -1.24 -9.00 -0.44
N VAL A 145 0.02 -9.41 -0.43
CA VAL A 145 0.61 -10.24 -1.50
C VAL A 145 0.49 -11.72 -1.15
N THR A 146 0.04 -12.53 -2.13
CA THR A 146 0.05 -14.01 -2.08
C THR A 146 0.90 -14.55 -3.23
N THR A 147 0.49 -14.30 -4.46
CA THR A 147 1.18 -14.72 -5.69
C THR A 147 1.70 -13.52 -6.50
N GLY A 148 1.46 -12.30 -6.03
CA GLY A 148 1.84 -11.07 -6.72
C GLY A 148 0.96 -10.67 -7.92
N GLY A 149 0.03 -11.51 -8.36
CA GLY A 149 -0.70 -11.31 -9.62
C GLY A 149 -1.52 -10.01 -9.70
N SER A 150 -2.03 -9.48 -8.59
CA SER A 150 -2.72 -8.18 -8.56
C SER A 150 -1.75 -7.03 -8.78
N SER A 151 -0.66 -7.04 -8.04
CA SER A 151 0.37 -6.01 -8.10
C SER A 151 1.07 -5.99 -9.45
N ILE A 152 1.38 -7.16 -10.03
CA ILE A 152 1.98 -7.28 -11.38
C ILE A 152 1.06 -6.67 -12.43
N LYS A 153 -0.26 -6.90 -12.36
CA LYS A 153 -1.22 -6.24 -13.26
C LYS A 153 -1.22 -4.72 -13.11
N ALA A 154 -1.03 -4.19 -11.90
CA ALA A 154 -0.90 -2.76 -11.69
C ALA A 154 0.40 -2.23 -12.30
N VAL A 155 1.53 -2.94 -12.08
CA VAL A 155 2.84 -2.63 -12.68
C VAL A 155 2.74 -2.55 -14.20
N GLU A 156 2.17 -3.58 -14.84
CA GLU A 156 2.00 -3.62 -16.31
C GLU A 156 1.21 -2.42 -16.82
N LYS A 157 0.05 -2.11 -16.21
CA LYS A 157 -0.78 -0.97 -16.63
C LYS A 157 -0.09 0.37 -16.47
N LEU A 158 0.71 0.54 -15.42
CA LEU A 158 1.50 1.75 -15.19
C LEU A 158 2.64 1.87 -16.20
N ARG A 159 3.34 0.78 -16.48
CA ARG A 159 4.39 0.73 -17.51
C ARG A 159 3.83 0.99 -18.91
N ASP A 160 2.68 0.44 -19.24
CA ASP A 160 1.97 0.70 -20.51
C ASP A 160 1.55 2.17 -20.64
N ALA A 161 1.26 2.83 -19.50
CA ALA A 161 0.99 4.27 -19.45
C ALA A 161 2.26 5.14 -19.57
N GLY A 162 3.45 4.51 -19.54
CA GLY A 162 4.74 5.17 -19.72
C GLY A 162 5.46 5.55 -18.43
N TYR A 163 5.11 4.95 -17.29
CA TYR A 163 5.78 5.15 -16.01
C TYR A 163 6.89 4.14 -15.77
N VAL A 164 7.87 4.51 -14.95
CA VAL A 164 8.90 3.60 -14.43
C VAL A 164 8.39 3.00 -13.13
N VAL A 165 8.29 1.68 -13.07
CA VAL A 165 7.87 0.95 -11.87
C VAL A 165 8.89 -0.15 -11.59
N GLU A 166 9.63 -0.01 -10.51
CA GLU A 166 10.70 -0.92 -10.11
C GLU A 166 10.51 -1.48 -8.70
N ARG A 167 9.47 -0.97 -7.97
CA ARG A 167 9.19 -1.38 -6.59
C ARG A 167 7.71 -1.56 -6.32
N VAL A 168 7.41 -2.62 -5.55
CA VAL A 168 6.12 -2.87 -4.91
C VAL A 168 6.34 -2.88 -3.40
N VAL A 169 5.51 -2.16 -2.64
CA VAL A 169 5.49 -2.22 -1.19
C VAL A 169 4.17 -2.84 -0.75
N THR A 170 4.24 -3.93 0.00
CA THR A 170 3.06 -4.60 0.57
C THR A 170 3.05 -4.51 2.08
N ILE A 171 1.85 -4.43 2.67
CA ILE A 171 1.73 -4.50 4.13
C ILE A 171 2.04 -5.92 4.57
N VAL A 172 1.33 -6.91 4.04
CA VAL A 172 1.48 -8.31 4.43
C VAL A 172 1.89 -9.17 3.24
N ASN A 173 3.01 -9.84 3.37
CA ASN A 173 3.40 -10.92 2.48
C ASN A 173 2.95 -12.26 3.11
N ARG A 174 2.06 -12.97 2.42
CA ARG A 174 1.52 -14.26 2.82
C ARG A 174 1.81 -15.37 1.79
N GLN A 175 2.88 -15.21 1.02
CA GLN A 175 3.29 -16.26 0.08
C GLN A 175 3.69 -17.53 0.81
N GLU A 176 3.42 -18.66 0.20
CA GLU A 176 3.95 -19.97 0.60
C GLU A 176 5.11 -20.29 -0.36
N GLY A 177 6.33 -20.41 0.18
CA GLY A 177 7.54 -20.54 -0.64
C GLY A 177 7.97 -19.22 -1.29
N THR A 178 8.43 -19.26 -2.57
CA THR A 178 9.06 -18.13 -3.28
C THR A 178 8.23 -17.62 -4.47
N GLU A 179 6.96 -18.04 -4.59
CA GLU A 179 6.18 -17.80 -5.81
C GLU A 179 5.99 -16.30 -6.12
N ALA A 180 5.73 -15.49 -5.10
CA ALA A 180 5.59 -14.06 -5.32
C ALA A 180 6.95 -13.43 -5.67
N ASP A 181 8.02 -13.80 -4.95
CA ASP A 181 9.36 -13.31 -5.23
C ASP A 181 9.79 -13.65 -6.67
N ASP A 182 9.63 -14.91 -7.07
CA ASP A 182 9.92 -15.36 -8.44
C ASP A 182 9.09 -14.58 -9.50
N ALA A 183 7.83 -14.29 -9.19
CA ALA A 183 6.95 -13.54 -10.08
C ALA A 183 7.37 -12.06 -10.22
N PHE A 184 7.78 -11.41 -9.14
CA PHE A 184 8.30 -10.04 -9.16
C PHE A 184 9.66 -9.96 -9.81
N ASP A 185 10.57 -10.90 -9.55
CA ASP A 185 11.88 -11.00 -10.19
C ASP A 185 11.75 -11.16 -11.71
N ALA A 186 10.79 -11.98 -12.17
CA ALA A 186 10.52 -12.18 -13.59
C ALA A 186 10.14 -10.90 -14.34
N VAL A 187 9.54 -9.92 -13.65
CA VAL A 187 9.19 -8.61 -14.22
C VAL A 187 10.15 -7.49 -13.83
N GLY A 188 11.24 -7.81 -13.11
CA GLY A 188 12.26 -6.86 -12.68
C GLY A 188 11.71 -5.81 -11.71
N VAL A 189 11.00 -6.25 -10.68
CA VAL A 189 10.41 -5.41 -9.64
C VAL A 189 10.83 -5.92 -8.27
N GLU A 190 11.30 -5.02 -7.40
CA GLU A 190 11.61 -5.33 -6.02
C GLU A 190 10.32 -5.39 -5.19
N LEU A 191 10.13 -6.47 -4.41
CA LEU A 191 9.06 -6.57 -3.42
C LEU A 191 9.59 -6.22 -2.04
N ILE A 192 9.03 -5.19 -1.40
CA ILE A 192 9.26 -4.86 0.01
C ILE A 192 8.01 -5.23 0.80
N SER A 193 8.19 -6.03 1.84
CA SER A 193 7.11 -6.48 2.72
C SER A 193 7.31 -5.92 4.13
N LEU A 194 6.29 -5.26 4.69
CA LEU A 194 6.38 -4.69 6.03
C LEU A 194 6.17 -5.75 7.12
N PHE A 195 5.34 -6.74 6.83
CA PHE A 195 5.04 -7.87 7.72
C PHE A 195 4.97 -9.17 6.92
N LEU A 196 5.37 -10.27 7.57
CA LEU A 196 5.19 -11.62 7.07
C LEU A 196 4.00 -12.28 7.78
N LEU A 197 3.31 -13.20 7.11
CA LEU A 197 2.17 -13.92 7.69
C LEU A 197 2.52 -14.60 9.02
N GLU A 198 3.72 -15.17 9.15
CA GLU A 198 4.21 -15.87 10.33
C GLU A 198 4.31 -14.99 11.58
N GLU A 199 4.39 -13.67 11.44
CA GLU A 199 4.47 -12.76 12.57
C GLU A 199 3.16 -12.65 13.36
N PHE A 200 2.04 -13.05 12.76
CA PHE A 200 0.73 -13.00 13.39
C PHE A 200 -0.10 -14.31 13.23
N ALA A 201 0.40 -15.27 12.46
CA ALA A 201 -0.15 -16.60 12.40
C ALA A 201 0.52 -17.45 13.50
N ASP A 202 -0.15 -17.61 14.65
CA ASP A 202 0.38 -18.46 15.73
C ASP A 202 0.55 -19.91 15.23
N GLU A 203 1.79 -20.43 15.30
CA GLU A 203 2.10 -21.81 14.91
C GLU A 203 1.58 -22.86 15.90
N ASN A 204 1.09 -22.46 17.08
CA ASN A 204 0.87 -23.33 18.24
C ASN A 204 -0.60 -23.51 18.67
N GLU A 205 -1.58 -23.51 17.74
CA GLU A 205 -2.93 -24.01 18.05
C GLU A 205 -3.49 -24.92 16.97
#